data_a63e374ed4a96cd33eb8b5e5caacb1a4
#
_entry.id   a63e374ed4a96cd33eb8b5e5caacb1a4
#
_cell.length_a   1.000
_cell.length_b   1.000
_cell.length_c   1.000
_cell.angle_alpha   90.00
_cell.angle_beta   90.00
_cell.angle_gamma   90.00
#
_symmetry.space_group_name_H-M   'P 1'
#
loop_
_entity.id
_entity.type
_entity.pdbx_description
1 polymer ?
#
loop_
_entity_poly.entity_id
_entity_poly.type
_entity_poly.pdbx_seq_one_letter_code
_entity_poly.pdbx_strand_id
1 'polypeptide(L)'
;MKHPSATFCILPWVHLATNASGNLRVCCNSTPGKNFITKGDGSTPYKLYKDDMETAWHSKVYKTIRKQLLNNERPEMCERCFREEDAGIRSARQSWNDKWKEDKEYTEDAPFNIKYVDLRLGNLCNLKCRMCNPYASNMWVKEWYLVEDALDEDEYKRLSRMDWPTVEKTWENLFSIINTVDTIYLTGGEPTIIKEQHKLLDHVIKNGKAKKIRLKYNTNLTNIPRHLIDKWKEFKKIQLNCSIDAYGDLDNYIRFPSDWEKIAENFDILTKVKNVNVEIHCTVQMYNILYLYELIEWALPYNCKIYFNILNHPNYLNIRVLPKHLKELVEKRLQPYLHLEKVDGIIKYMWAEDWNNKYNKFKQYTKALDESRKQNILDYVEEFDGFQ
;
A
#
# COMPACT_ATOMS: atom_id res chain seq x y z
N MET A 1 26.58 -14.80 1.00
CA MET A 1 26.31 -15.39 -0.34
C MET A 1 26.25 -14.26 -1.35
N LYS A 2 26.88 -14.45 -2.51
CA LYS A 2 26.88 -13.47 -3.59
C LYS A 2 25.60 -13.66 -4.41
N HIS A 3 24.88 -12.60 -4.76
CA HIS A 3 23.73 -12.68 -5.63
C HIS A 3 24.19 -13.11 -7.04
N PRO A 4 23.30 -13.75 -7.86
CA PRO A 4 23.65 -14.19 -9.21
C PRO A 4 24.16 -13.07 -10.12
N SER A 5 23.65 -11.83 -9.92
CA SER A 5 24.06 -10.65 -10.66
C SER A 5 23.87 -9.38 -9.81
N ALA A 6 24.43 -8.24 -10.25
CA ALA A 6 24.24 -6.96 -9.60
C ALA A 6 22.78 -6.44 -9.69
N THR A 7 22.04 -6.84 -10.74
CA THR A 7 20.63 -6.44 -10.94
C THR A 7 19.63 -7.46 -10.40
N PHE A 8 20.09 -8.56 -9.82
CA PHE A 8 19.23 -9.64 -9.33
C PHE A 8 18.14 -9.14 -8.37
N CYS A 9 16.93 -9.64 -8.56
CA CYS A 9 15.78 -9.48 -7.65
C CYS A 9 15.11 -10.84 -7.46
N ILE A 10 14.97 -11.30 -6.23
CA ILE A 10 14.38 -12.60 -5.88
C ILE A 10 12.90 -12.72 -6.26
N LEU A 11 12.15 -11.60 -6.30
CA LEU A 11 10.69 -11.61 -6.44
C LEU A 11 10.18 -12.39 -7.67
N PRO A 12 10.75 -12.28 -8.88
CA PRO A 12 10.28 -13.07 -10.02
C PRO A 12 10.38 -14.59 -9.86
N TRP A 13 11.05 -15.09 -8.83
CA TRP A 13 11.20 -16.52 -8.53
C TRP A 13 10.37 -17.02 -7.35
N VAL A 14 9.73 -16.12 -6.60
CA VAL A 14 9.03 -16.50 -5.36
C VAL A 14 7.70 -15.77 -5.13
N HIS A 15 7.32 -14.82 -5.99
CA HIS A 15 6.28 -13.85 -5.70
C HIS A 15 5.15 -13.88 -6.72
N LEU A 16 3.93 -13.82 -6.22
CA LEU A 16 2.70 -13.60 -7.00
C LEU A 16 2.04 -12.31 -6.50
N ALA A 17 1.82 -11.34 -7.38
CA ALA A 17 1.14 -10.09 -7.03
C ALA A 17 -0.03 -9.79 -7.94
N THR A 18 -1.07 -9.14 -7.39
CA THR A 18 -2.21 -8.60 -8.16
C THR A 18 -2.34 -7.10 -8.01
N ASN A 19 -2.95 -6.44 -9.02
CA ASN A 19 -3.53 -5.11 -8.82
C ASN A 19 -4.99 -5.22 -8.34
N ALA A 20 -5.65 -4.07 -8.13
CA ALA A 20 -7.05 -4.05 -7.69
C ALA A 20 -8.04 -4.72 -8.66
N SER A 21 -7.72 -4.77 -9.95
CA SER A 21 -8.55 -5.46 -10.97
C SER A 21 -8.23 -6.97 -11.10
N GLY A 22 -7.40 -7.54 -10.20
CA GLY A 22 -7.03 -8.96 -10.22
C GLY A 22 -6.01 -9.33 -11.31
N ASN A 23 -5.44 -8.36 -12.04
CA ASN A 23 -4.41 -8.62 -13.03
C ASN A 23 -3.08 -8.94 -12.34
N LEU A 24 -2.36 -9.94 -12.86
CA LEU A 24 -1.05 -10.32 -12.34
C LEU A 24 0.02 -9.26 -12.65
N ARG A 25 0.87 -9.00 -11.67
CA ARG A 25 1.99 -8.05 -11.73
C ARG A 25 3.28 -8.72 -11.33
N VAL A 26 4.39 -8.15 -11.77
CA VAL A 26 5.73 -8.61 -11.34
C VAL A 26 5.92 -8.38 -9.84
N CYS A 27 5.62 -7.17 -9.39
CA CYS A 27 5.63 -6.82 -7.95
C CYS A 27 4.84 -5.52 -7.70
N CYS A 28 4.63 -5.17 -6.43
CA CYS A 28 3.90 -3.95 -6.03
C CYS A 28 4.63 -2.65 -6.40
N ASN A 29 5.97 -2.68 -6.54
CA ASN A 29 6.80 -1.52 -6.86
C ASN A 29 7.09 -1.37 -8.36
N SER A 30 6.62 -2.29 -9.19
CA SER A 30 6.83 -2.22 -10.64
C SER A 30 6.12 -1.02 -11.27
N THR A 31 6.74 -0.44 -12.31
CA THR A 31 6.29 0.79 -12.97
C THR A 31 4.85 0.67 -13.47
N PRO A 32 3.93 1.58 -13.06
CA PRO A 32 2.54 1.54 -13.51
C PRO A 32 2.41 1.59 -15.04
N GLY A 33 1.40 0.87 -15.57
CA GLY A 33 1.14 0.80 -17.01
C GLY A 33 1.98 -0.22 -17.79
N LYS A 34 3.16 -0.59 -17.30
CA LYS A 34 4.07 -1.52 -17.97
C LYS A 34 4.38 -2.79 -17.15
N ASN A 35 3.63 -3.05 -16.11
CA ASN A 35 3.98 -3.98 -15.04
C ASN A 35 3.14 -5.25 -15.00
N PHE A 36 2.31 -5.48 -16.00
CA PHE A 36 1.47 -6.66 -16.07
C PHE A 36 2.19 -7.86 -16.66
N ILE A 37 1.86 -9.03 -16.15
CA ILE A 37 2.20 -10.29 -16.75
C ILE A 37 1.20 -10.54 -17.89
N THR A 38 1.63 -10.34 -19.14
CA THR A 38 0.77 -10.43 -20.31
C THR A 38 0.84 -11.81 -20.99
N LYS A 39 -0.25 -12.14 -21.70
CA LYS A 39 -0.36 -13.33 -22.55
C LYS A 39 0.52 -13.23 -23.79
N GLY A 40 0.46 -14.22 -24.66
CA GLY A 40 1.26 -14.28 -25.88
C GLY A 40 1.01 -13.12 -26.86
N ASP A 41 -0.13 -12.44 -26.75
CA ASP A 41 -0.46 -11.23 -27.52
C ASP A 41 0.31 -9.97 -27.07
N GLY A 42 1.04 -10.04 -25.93
CA GLY A 42 1.82 -8.95 -25.38
C GLY A 42 1.01 -7.82 -24.74
N SER A 43 -0.31 -7.85 -24.76
CA SER A 43 -1.19 -6.78 -24.29
C SER A 43 -2.20 -7.23 -23.22
N THR A 44 -2.79 -8.40 -23.36
CA THR A 44 -3.81 -8.92 -22.42
C THR A 44 -3.16 -9.43 -21.14
N PRO A 45 -3.44 -8.85 -19.96
CA PRO A 45 -2.87 -9.33 -18.70
C PRO A 45 -3.48 -10.67 -18.29
N TYR A 46 -2.66 -11.51 -17.66
CA TYR A 46 -3.15 -12.67 -16.90
C TYR A 46 -3.93 -12.18 -15.66
N LYS A 47 -5.01 -12.87 -15.33
CA LYS A 47 -5.92 -12.54 -14.23
C LYS A 47 -6.03 -13.70 -13.26
N LEU A 48 -5.87 -13.41 -11.95
CA LEU A 48 -5.93 -14.42 -10.89
C LEU A 48 -7.26 -15.20 -10.88
N TYR A 49 -8.35 -14.55 -11.24
CA TYR A 49 -9.71 -15.13 -11.20
C TYR A 49 -10.15 -15.84 -12.48
N LYS A 50 -9.27 -15.92 -13.48
CA LYS A 50 -9.64 -16.47 -14.80
C LYS A 50 -8.60 -17.44 -15.34
N ASP A 51 -7.32 -17.11 -15.19
CA ASP A 51 -6.23 -17.79 -15.87
C ASP A 51 -5.53 -18.80 -14.95
N ASP A 52 -4.82 -19.74 -15.54
CA ASP A 52 -3.96 -20.68 -14.82
C ASP A 52 -2.68 -20.01 -14.37
N MET A 53 -2.31 -20.19 -13.10
CA MET A 53 -1.19 -19.49 -12.48
C MET A 53 0.18 -20.04 -12.90
N GLU A 54 0.27 -21.34 -13.14
CA GLU A 54 1.51 -21.98 -13.61
C GLU A 54 1.82 -21.55 -15.05
N THR A 55 0.81 -21.49 -15.90
CA THR A 55 0.91 -20.94 -17.26
C THR A 55 1.39 -19.48 -17.23
N ALA A 56 0.81 -18.65 -16.35
CA ALA A 56 1.24 -17.25 -16.18
C ALA A 56 2.69 -17.15 -15.69
N TRP A 57 3.11 -18.03 -14.77
CA TRP A 57 4.47 -18.08 -14.21
C TRP A 57 5.53 -18.40 -15.26
N HIS A 58 5.19 -19.24 -16.26
CA HIS A 58 6.04 -19.61 -17.37
C HIS A 58 5.86 -18.72 -18.61
N SER A 59 5.12 -17.61 -18.48
CA SER A 59 4.92 -16.66 -19.58
C SER A 59 6.22 -16.04 -20.07
N LYS A 60 6.20 -15.57 -21.33
CA LYS A 60 7.34 -14.87 -21.93
C LYS A 60 7.79 -13.69 -21.10
N VAL A 61 6.87 -12.96 -20.48
CA VAL A 61 7.18 -11.79 -19.64
C VAL A 61 8.03 -12.19 -18.42
N TYR A 62 7.61 -13.20 -17.66
CA TYR A 62 8.39 -13.67 -16.51
C TYR A 62 9.76 -14.21 -16.91
N LYS A 63 9.85 -15.00 -17.98
CA LYS A 63 11.12 -15.52 -18.51
C LYS A 63 12.06 -14.39 -18.92
N THR A 64 11.55 -13.40 -19.67
CA THR A 64 12.34 -12.24 -20.08
C THR A 64 12.88 -11.46 -18.88
N ILE A 65 12.05 -11.16 -17.88
CA ILE A 65 12.49 -10.44 -16.67
C ILE A 65 13.56 -11.23 -15.90
N ARG A 66 13.35 -12.53 -15.69
CA ARG A 66 14.33 -13.40 -15.02
C ARG A 66 15.66 -13.38 -15.75
N LYS A 67 15.62 -13.56 -17.09
CA LYS A 67 16.81 -13.52 -17.95
C LYS A 67 17.56 -12.19 -17.84
N GLN A 68 16.86 -11.06 -17.96
CA GLN A 68 17.45 -9.73 -17.83
C GLN A 68 18.13 -9.54 -16.47
N LEU A 69 17.44 -9.90 -15.39
CA LEU A 69 17.97 -9.78 -14.02
C LEU A 69 19.20 -10.68 -13.78
N LEU A 70 19.27 -11.84 -14.41
CA LEU A 70 20.45 -12.73 -14.34
C LEU A 70 21.64 -12.19 -15.15
N ASN A 71 21.38 -11.48 -16.26
CA ASN A 71 22.38 -10.97 -17.19
C ASN A 71 22.87 -9.55 -16.86
N ASN A 72 22.67 -9.04 -15.64
CA ASN A 72 22.98 -7.65 -15.23
C ASN A 72 22.23 -6.57 -16.04
N GLU A 73 21.09 -6.91 -16.62
CA GLU A 73 20.22 -5.96 -17.29
C GLU A 73 19.19 -5.39 -16.28
N ARG A 74 18.71 -4.17 -16.55
CA ARG A 74 17.69 -3.50 -15.75
C ARG A 74 16.35 -3.54 -16.48
N PRO A 75 15.40 -4.44 -16.12
CA PRO A 75 14.08 -4.46 -16.75
C PRO A 75 13.36 -3.12 -16.56
N GLU A 76 12.74 -2.59 -17.62
CA GLU A 76 12.04 -1.30 -17.59
C GLU A 76 10.98 -1.21 -16.47
N MET A 77 10.24 -2.30 -16.27
CA MET A 77 9.24 -2.34 -15.18
C MET A 77 9.83 -2.33 -13.77
N CYS A 78 11.13 -2.51 -13.60
CA CYS A 78 11.85 -2.46 -12.34
C CYS A 78 12.57 -1.12 -12.10
N GLU A 79 12.39 -0.13 -12.98
CA GLU A 79 13.08 1.17 -12.98
C GLU A 79 13.07 1.87 -11.62
N ARG A 80 11.95 1.81 -10.90
CA ARG A 80 11.82 2.47 -9.59
C ARG A 80 12.93 2.05 -8.61
N CYS A 81 13.15 0.75 -8.45
CA CYS A 81 14.16 0.24 -7.53
C CYS A 81 15.58 0.67 -7.96
N PHE A 82 15.88 0.63 -9.24
CA PHE A 82 17.20 1.03 -9.74
C PHE A 82 17.43 2.53 -9.60
N ARG A 83 16.42 3.35 -9.84
CA ARG A 83 16.50 4.80 -9.61
C ARG A 83 16.71 5.15 -8.14
N GLU A 84 16.05 4.44 -7.21
CA GLU A 84 16.30 4.58 -5.78
C GLU A 84 17.76 4.23 -5.44
N GLU A 85 18.30 3.14 -6.00
CA GLU A 85 19.68 2.70 -5.79
C GLU A 85 20.72 3.65 -6.39
N ASP A 86 20.47 4.17 -7.60
CA ASP A 86 21.34 5.17 -8.24
C ASP A 86 21.38 6.48 -7.43
N ALA A 87 20.32 6.79 -6.68
CA ALA A 87 20.28 7.91 -5.72
C ALA A 87 20.89 7.56 -4.33
N GLY A 88 21.50 6.39 -4.16
CA GLY A 88 22.05 5.93 -2.88
C GLY A 88 21.02 5.49 -1.85
N ILE A 89 19.76 5.32 -2.26
CA ILE A 89 18.66 4.90 -1.39
C ILE A 89 18.49 3.38 -1.47
N ARG A 90 18.39 2.73 -0.32
CA ARG A 90 18.12 1.29 -0.27
C ARG A 90 16.75 0.96 -0.83
N SER A 91 16.73 0.18 -1.91
CA SER A 91 15.50 -0.19 -2.61
C SER A 91 14.75 -1.37 -1.96
N ALA A 92 13.48 -1.53 -2.37
CA ALA A 92 12.71 -2.71 -2.02
C ALA A 92 13.35 -4.00 -2.56
N ARG A 93 13.95 -3.99 -3.76
CA ARG A 93 14.68 -5.12 -4.36
C ARG A 93 15.77 -5.64 -3.45
N GLN A 94 16.63 -4.77 -2.94
CA GLN A 94 17.70 -5.13 -2.01
C GLN A 94 17.14 -5.71 -0.71
N SER A 95 16.09 -5.11 -0.17
CA SER A 95 15.43 -5.59 1.05
C SER A 95 14.82 -6.99 0.88
N TRP A 96 14.22 -7.28 -0.27
CA TRP A 96 13.69 -8.61 -0.56
C TRP A 96 14.78 -9.66 -0.80
N ASN A 97 15.86 -9.29 -1.48
CA ASN A 97 17.01 -10.17 -1.66
C ASN A 97 17.63 -10.60 -0.32
N ASP A 98 17.70 -9.68 0.64
CA ASP A 98 18.21 -10.00 1.98
C ASP A 98 17.28 -10.92 2.77
N LYS A 99 15.96 -10.77 2.57
CA LYS A 99 14.94 -11.55 3.29
C LYS A 99 14.87 -13.00 2.81
N TRP A 100 15.03 -13.24 1.51
CA TRP A 100 14.91 -14.57 0.90
C TRP A 100 16.20 -15.02 0.23
N LYS A 101 17.27 -15.05 1.01
CA LYS A 101 18.54 -15.65 0.56
C LYS A 101 18.38 -17.17 0.54
N GLU A 102 18.45 -17.76 -0.65
CA GLU A 102 18.52 -19.20 -0.83
C GLU A 102 19.79 -19.53 -1.60
N ASP A 103 20.48 -20.58 -1.17
CA ASP A 103 21.67 -21.10 -1.85
C ASP A 103 21.22 -22.10 -2.92
N LYS A 104 20.79 -21.55 -4.06
CA LYS A 104 20.36 -22.33 -5.22
C LYS A 104 20.71 -21.63 -6.52
N GLU A 105 20.75 -22.39 -7.58
CA GLU A 105 20.84 -21.86 -8.93
C GLU A 105 19.50 -21.21 -9.35
N TYR A 106 19.58 -20.06 -9.98
CA TYR A 106 18.44 -19.34 -10.53
C TYR A 106 18.51 -19.35 -12.04
N THR A 107 17.43 -19.76 -12.69
CA THR A 107 17.29 -19.82 -14.15
C THR A 107 16.07 -19.04 -14.61
N GLU A 108 15.97 -18.73 -15.91
CA GLU A 108 14.78 -18.10 -16.49
C GLU A 108 13.55 -19.03 -16.46
N ASP A 109 13.77 -20.34 -16.54
CA ASP A 109 12.74 -21.39 -16.42
C ASP A 109 12.59 -21.88 -14.97
N ALA A 110 12.27 -20.95 -14.09
CA ALA A 110 12.08 -21.23 -12.67
C ALA A 110 10.89 -22.17 -12.41
N PRO A 111 11.04 -23.17 -11.51
CA PRO A 111 9.90 -24.00 -11.11
C PRO A 111 8.80 -23.17 -10.50
N PHE A 112 7.54 -23.61 -10.67
CA PHE A 112 6.38 -22.94 -10.08
C PHE A 112 6.37 -23.15 -8.55
N ASN A 113 6.91 -22.17 -7.83
CA ASN A 113 7.09 -22.23 -6.37
C ASN A 113 6.88 -20.86 -5.72
N ILE A 114 5.64 -20.53 -5.42
CA ILE A 114 5.24 -19.27 -4.83
C ILE A 114 5.44 -19.30 -3.31
N LYS A 115 6.25 -18.39 -2.79
CA LYS A 115 6.51 -18.21 -1.35
C LYS A 115 5.81 -16.97 -0.78
N TYR A 116 5.59 -15.97 -1.60
CA TYR A 116 4.98 -14.72 -1.21
C TYR A 116 3.83 -14.36 -2.14
N VAL A 117 2.67 -14.16 -1.56
CA VAL A 117 1.45 -13.74 -2.27
C VAL A 117 1.06 -12.34 -1.81
N ASP A 118 0.93 -11.40 -2.74
CA ASP A 118 0.55 -9.99 -2.51
C ASP A 118 -0.77 -9.72 -3.26
N LEU A 119 -1.87 -9.70 -2.53
CA LEU A 119 -3.22 -9.61 -3.07
C LEU A 119 -3.84 -8.25 -2.80
N ARG A 120 -4.19 -7.55 -3.87
CA ARG A 120 -5.12 -6.43 -3.82
C ARG A 120 -6.53 -6.93 -4.16
N LEU A 121 -7.33 -7.19 -3.14
CA LEU A 121 -8.66 -7.81 -3.29
C LEU A 121 -9.75 -6.80 -3.74
N GLY A 122 -9.52 -6.14 -4.86
CA GLY A 122 -10.42 -5.10 -5.38
C GLY A 122 -10.21 -3.74 -4.73
N ASN A 123 -11.23 -2.89 -4.86
CA ASN A 123 -11.26 -1.53 -4.32
C ASN A 123 -12.37 -1.30 -3.29
N LEU A 124 -13.00 -2.37 -2.78
CA LEU A 124 -14.03 -2.24 -1.75
C LEU A 124 -13.41 -1.62 -0.50
N CYS A 125 -13.87 -0.44 -0.14
CA CYS A 125 -13.42 0.31 1.03
C CYS A 125 -14.62 1.01 1.68
N ASN A 126 -14.52 1.27 2.97
CA ASN A 126 -15.51 2.04 3.72
C ASN A 126 -15.07 3.49 3.96
N LEU A 127 -13.92 3.91 3.42
CA LEU A 127 -13.39 5.26 3.50
C LEU A 127 -13.13 5.84 2.10
N LYS A 128 -13.16 7.18 2.01
CA LYS A 128 -12.76 7.98 0.84
C LYS A 128 -11.74 9.05 1.26
N CYS A 129 -10.58 8.56 1.75
CA CYS A 129 -9.48 9.39 2.22
C CYS A 129 -9.08 10.43 1.18
N ARG A 130 -8.72 11.66 1.62
CA ARG A 130 -8.45 12.79 0.73
C ARG A 130 -7.30 12.58 -0.27
N MET A 131 -6.37 11.67 0.01
CA MET A 131 -5.29 11.32 -0.91
C MET A 131 -5.58 10.09 -1.77
N CYS A 132 -6.77 9.51 -1.66
CA CYS A 132 -7.15 8.29 -2.36
C CYS A 132 -7.83 8.57 -3.70
N ASN A 133 -8.17 7.52 -4.45
CA ASN A 133 -8.82 7.60 -5.75
C ASN A 133 -9.75 6.39 -5.98
N PRO A 134 -10.58 6.39 -7.04
CA PRO A 134 -11.53 5.31 -7.32
C PRO A 134 -10.91 3.91 -7.51
N TYR A 135 -9.65 3.82 -7.93
CA TYR A 135 -8.96 2.53 -8.07
C TYR A 135 -8.60 1.88 -6.73
N ALA A 136 -8.50 2.68 -5.67
CA ALA A 136 -8.17 2.21 -4.33
C ALA A 136 -9.38 2.20 -3.38
N SER A 137 -10.43 2.98 -3.67
CA SER A 137 -11.69 3.00 -2.91
C SER A 137 -12.88 3.26 -3.81
N ASN A 138 -13.83 2.32 -3.83
CA ASN A 138 -15.09 2.49 -4.56
C ASN A 138 -15.95 3.62 -3.99
N MET A 139 -15.74 4.06 -2.76
CA MET A 139 -16.43 5.23 -2.16
C MET A 139 -16.12 6.53 -2.90
N TRP A 140 -14.97 6.62 -3.60
CA TRP A 140 -14.60 7.77 -4.40
C TRP A 140 -15.35 7.91 -5.72
N VAL A 141 -15.88 6.83 -6.27
CA VAL A 141 -16.48 6.82 -7.63
C VAL A 141 -17.54 7.90 -7.80
N LYS A 142 -18.36 8.11 -6.77
CA LYS A 142 -19.45 9.12 -6.81
C LYS A 142 -19.00 10.57 -6.59
N GLU A 143 -17.82 10.79 -6.04
CA GLU A 143 -17.26 12.13 -5.75
C GLU A 143 -16.15 12.54 -6.72
N TRP A 144 -15.64 11.62 -7.53
CA TRP A 144 -14.44 11.84 -8.34
C TRP A 144 -14.54 13.04 -9.28
N TYR A 145 -15.70 13.25 -9.87
CA TYR A 145 -15.98 14.38 -10.77
C TYR A 145 -15.83 15.77 -10.12
N LEU A 146 -15.82 15.85 -8.79
CA LEU A 146 -15.62 17.11 -8.07
C LEU A 146 -14.19 17.62 -8.12
N VAL A 147 -13.24 16.73 -8.34
CA VAL A 147 -11.81 17.00 -8.16
C VAL A 147 -10.96 16.69 -9.39
N GLU A 148 -11.44 15.84 -10.28
CA GLU A 148 -10.78 15.41 -11.51
C GLU A 148 -11.82 15.20 -12.61
N ASP A 149 -11.38 14.88 -13.83
CA ASP A 149 -12.28 14.57 -14.93
C ASP A 149 -13.24 13.42 -14.57
N ALA A 150 -14.48 13.56 -14.98
CA ALA A 150 -15.50 12.54 -14.74
C ALA A 150 -15.09 11.22 -15.39
N LEU A 151 -15.34 10.13 -14.66
CA LEU A 151 -15.15 8.77 -15.20
C LEU A 151 -16.13 8.55 -16.36
N ASP A 152 -15.67 7.91 -17.43
CA ASP A 152 -16.58 7.41 -18.45
C ASP A 152 -17.49 6.29 -17.89
N GLU A 153 -18.51 5.91 -18.65
CA GLU A 153 -19.53 4.97 -18.18
C GLU A 153 -18.94 3.58 -17.85
N ASP A 154 -17.97 3.11 -18.64
CA ASP A 154 -17.35 1.81 -18.45
C ASP A 154 -16.40 1.81 -17.23
N GLU A 155 -15.62 2.88 -17.06
CA GLU A 155 -14.80 3.07 -15.89
C GLU A 155 -15.66 3.22 -14.62
N TYR A 156 -16.72 4.01 -14.67
CA TYR A 156 -17.64 4.15 -13.55
C TYR A 156 -18.21 2.81 -13.12
N LYS A 157 -18.74 2.01 -14.05
CA LYS A 157 -19.25 0.65 -13.77
C LYS A 157 -18.17 -0.25 -13.18
N ARG A 158 -17.00 -0.30 -13.80
CA ARG A 158 -15.88 -1.12 -13.39
C ARG A 158 -15.36 -0.76 -12.00
N LEU A 159 -15.22 0.53 -11.69
CA LEU A 159 -14.67 1.00 -10.42
C LEU A 159 -15.71 1.01 -9.29
N SER A 160 -17.01 1.09 -9.63
CA SER A 160 -18.09 0.96 -8.64
C SER A 160 -18.15 -0.43 -8.01
N ARG A 161 -17.76 -1.47 -8.77
CA ARG A 161 -17.84 -2.85 -8.30
C ARG A 161 -16.72 -3.71 -8.91
N MET A 162 -15.64 -3.87 -8.19
CA MET A 162 -14.60 -4.85 -8.51
C MET A 162 -14.87 -6.15 -7.75
N ASP A 163 -15.73 -7.00 -8.28
CA ASP A 163 -16.25 -8.21 -7.62
C ASP A 163 -15.47 -9.50 -7.99
N TRP A 164 -14.33 -9.39 -8.64
CA TRP A 164 -13.51 -10.55 -9.00
C TRP A 164 -13.13 -11.45 -7.78
N PRO A 165 -13.00 -10.95 -6.54
CA PRO A 165 -12.77 -11.82 -5.38
C PRO A 165 -13.94 -12.79 -5.11
N THR A 166 -15.14 -12.54 -5.66
CA THR A 166 -16.28 -13.46 -5.52
C THR A 166 -16.18 -14.68 -6.46
N VAL A 167 -15.31 -14.60 -7.49
CA VAL A 167 -15.13 -15.66 -8.48
C VAL A 167 -14.38 -16.84 -7.85
N GLU A 168 -14.97 -18.05 -7.91
CA GLU A 168 -14.43 -19.25 -7.25
C GLU A 168 -13.03 -19.61 -7.75
N LYS A 169 -12.76 -19.46 -9.04
CA LYS A 169 -11.45 -19.71 -9.66
C LYS A 169 -10.30 -18.97 -8.96
N THR A 170 -10.57 -17.78 -8.38
CA THR A 170 -9.61 -17.04 -7.56
C THR A 170 -9.05 -17.89 -6.42
N TRP A 171 -9.96 -18.56 -5.70
CA TRP A 171 -9.64 -19.32 -4.50
C TRP A 171 -9.04 -20.67 -4.85
N GLU A 172 -9.52 -21.34 -5.89
CA GLU A 172 -8.88 -22.54 -6.44
C GLU A 172 -7.41 -22.30 -6.77
N ASN A 173 -7.11 -21.21 -7.48
CA ASN A 173 -5.74 -20.82 -7.81
C ASN A 173 -4.89 -20.56 -6.56
N LEU A 174 -5.46 -19.89 -5.55
CA LEU A 174 -4.74 -19.62 -4.30
C LEU A 174 -4.55 -20.89 -3.47
N PHE A 175 -5.55 -21.77 -3.42
CA PHE A 175 -5.46 -23.04 -2.68
C PHE A 175 -4.42 -23.98 -3.28
N SER A 176 -4.25 -23.98 -4.61
CA SER A 176 -3.26 -24.84 -5.28
C SER A 176 -1.82 -24.52 -4.90
N ILE A 177 -1.52 -23.26 -4.54
CA ILE A 177 -0.16 -22.82 -4.20
C ILE A 177 0.12 -22.76 -2.69
N ILE A 178 -0.90 -22.95 -1.85
CA ILE A 178 -0.79 -22.68 -0.40
C ILE A 178 0.27 -23.49 0.31
N ASN A 179 0.63 -24.65 -0.21
CA ASN A 179 1.62 -25.54 0.38
C ASN A 179 3.04 -24.97 0.37
N THR A 180 3.35 -24.07 -0.54
CA THR A 180 4.67 -23.44 -0.71
C THR A 180 4.73 -22.03 -0.14
N VAL A 181 3.58 -21.44 0.21
CA VAL A 181 3.48 -20.05 0.67
C VAL A 181 3.95 -19.89 2.12
N ASP A 182 4.84 -18.92 2.33
CA ASP A 182 5.32 -18.51 3.65
C ASP A 182 4.69 -17.19 4.13
N THR A 183 4.28 -16.34 3.19
CA THR A 183 3.74 -15.02 3.50
C THR A 183 2.56 -14.68 2.59
N ILE A 184 1.46 -14.26 3.18
CA ILE A 184 0.30 -13.71 2.47
C ILE A 184 0.15 -12.24 2.90
N TYR A 185 0.10 -11.35 1.92
CA TYR A 185 -0.10 -9.92 2.14
C TYR A 185 -1.43 -9.51 1.51
N LEU A 186 -2.32 -9.00 2.32
CA LEU A 186 -3.66 -8.58 1.91
C LEU A 186 -3.76 -7.05 1.94
N THR A 187 -4.09 -6.49 0.79
CA THR A 187 -4.30 -5.07 0.56
C THR A 187 -5.53 -4.87 -0.35
N GLY A 188 -5.73 -3.68 -0.84
CA GLY A 188 -6.84 -3.36 -1.74
C GLY A 188 -7.51 -2.08 -1.29
N GLY A 189 -8.84 -2.03 -1.24
CA GLY A 189 -9.57 -1.01 -0.53
C GLY A 189 -9.32 -1.13 0.98
N GLU A 190 -10.20 -1.83 1.68
CA GLU A 190 -9.97 -2.25 3.06
C GLU A 190 -10.12 -3.78 3.17
N PRO A 191 -9.02 -4.53 3.33
CA PRO A 191 -9.08 -5.98 3.29
C PRO A 191 -9.91 -6.60 4.43
N THR A 192 -10.02 -5.95 5.58
CA THR A 192 -10.75 -6.50 6.74
C THR A 192 -12.26 -6.54 6.55
N ILE A 193 -12.81 -5.77 5.60
CA ILE A 193 -14.24 -5.82 5.26
C ILE A 193 -14.55 -6.76 4.09
N ILE A 194 -13.54 -7.30 3.42
CA ILE A 194 -13.72 -8.23 2.30
C ILE A 194 -14.02 -9.63 2.83
N LYS A 195 -15.27 -10.05 2.69
CA LYS A 195 -15.73 -11.32 3.25
C LYS A 195 -15.02 -12.54 2.65
N GLU A 196 -14.67 -12.47 1.39
CA GLU A 196 -14.06 -13.55 0.64
C GLU A 196 -12.66 -13.92 1.16
N GLN A 197 -11.94 -13.02 1.82
CA GLN A 197 -10.66 -13.37 2.46
C GLN A 197 -10.80 -14.53 3.46
N HIS A 198 -11.97 -14.65 4.11
CA HIS A 198 -12.21 -15.72 5.09
C HIS A 198 -12.12 -17.11 4.47
N LYS A 199 -12.45 -17.27 3.18
CA LYS A 199 -12.27 -18.54 2.46
C LYS A 199 -10.81 -18.99 2.50
N LEU A 200 -9.87 -18.05 2.24
CA LEU A 200 -8.44 -18.32 2.27
C LEU A 200 -7.96 -18.65 3.69
N LEU A 201 -8.34 -17.83 4.67
CA LEU A 201 -7.92 -18.04 6.06
C LEU A 201 -8.42 -19.40 6.58
N ASP A 202 -9.68 -19.72 6.35
CA ASP A 202 -10.27 -20.98 6.78
C ASP A 202 -9.61 -22.19 6.08
N HIS A 203 -9.34 -22.08 4.80
CA HIS A 203 -8.62 -23.13 4.07
C HIS A 203 -7.22 -23.36 4.65
N VAL A 204 -6.47 -22.30 4.92
CA VAL A 204 -5.11 -22.36 5.50
C VAL A 204 -5.14 -22.99 6.90
N ILE A 205 -6.11 -22.61 7.73
CA ILE A 205 -6.28 -23.14 9.09
C ILE A 205 -6.65 -24.62 9.02
N LYS A 206 -7.67 -24.98 8.23
CA LYS A 206 -8.16 -26.36 8.07
C LYS A 206 -7.06 -27.32 7.60
N ASN A 207 -6.15 -26.86 6.75
CA ASN A 207 -5.03 -27.65 6.24
C ASN A 207 -3.79 -27.65 7.15
N GLY A 208 -3.87 -27.10 8.36
CA GLY A 208 -2.78 -27.08 9.33
C GLY A 208 -1.56 -26.25 8.91
N LYS A 209 -1.73 -25.32 7.94
CA LYS A 209 -0.62 -24.50 7.41
C LYS A 209 -0.46 -23.15 8.15
N ALA A 210 -1.47 -22.71 8.88
CA ALA A 210 -1.50 -21.38 9.51
C ALA A 210 -0.27 -21.11 10.39
N LYS A 211 0.18 -22.07 11.19
CA LYS A 211 1.38 -21.94 12.04
C LYS A 211 2.70 -21.74 11.28
N LYS A 212 2.72 -21.91 9.97
CA LYS A 212 3.89 -21.67 9.11
C LYS A 212 3.80 -20.35 8.35
N ILE A 213 2.60 -19.82 8.16
CA ILE A 213 2.31 -18.65 7.32
C ILE A 213 2.29 -17.37 8.16
N ARG A 214 2.93 -16.32 7.63
CA ARG A 214 2.82 -14.94 8.11
C ARG A 214 1.74 -14.23 7.30
N LEU A 215 0.80 -13.59 8.00
CA LEU A 215 -0.14 -12.69 7.34
C LEU A 215 0.34 -11.26 7.49
N LYS A 216 0.13 -10.47 6.45
CA LYS A 216 0.33 -9.01 6.46
C LYS A 216 -0.94 -8.34 5.96
N TYR A 217 -1.28 -7.21 6.58
CA TYR A 217 -2.40 -6.37 6.15
C TYR A 217 -1.96 -4.91 6.08
N ASN A 218 -2.48 -4.19 5.08
CA ASN A 218 -2.67 -2.75 5.21
C ASN A 218 -4.13 -2.55 5.59
N THR A 219 -4.38 -1.89 6.70
CA THR A 219 -5.75 -1.69 7.19
C THR A 219 -5.93 -0.28 7.74
N ASN A 220 -7.13 0.26 7.54
CA ASN A 220 -7.55 1.54 8.10
C ASN A 220 -8.08 1.41 9.55
N LEU A 221 -8.08 0.21 10.12
CA LEU A 221 -8.50 -0.13 11.48
C LEU A 221 -9.96 0.17 11.84
N THR A 222 -10.78 0.64 10.93
CA THR A 222 -12.18 1.00 11.25
C THR A 222 -13.06 -0.20 11.54
N ASN A 223 -12.68 -1.37 11.05
CA ASN A 223 -13.48 -2.60 11.20
C ASN A 223 -12.58 -3.82 11.46
N ILE A 224 -12.36 -4.12 12.73
CA ILE A 224 -11.59 -5.29 13.17
C ILE A 224 -12.51 -6.23 13.95
N PRO A 225 -13.26 -7.10 13.27
CA PRO A 225 -14.22 -7.97 13.93
C PRO A 225 -13.50 -9.05 14.76
N ARG A 226 -14.06 -9.37 15.94
CA ARG A 226 -13.45 -10.30 16.90
C ARG A 226 -13.12 -11.67 16.27
N HIS A 227 -14.01 -12.20 15.44
CA HIS A 227 -13.77 -13.49 14.76
C HIS A 227 -12.58 -13.47 13.81
N LEU A 228 -12.18 -12.30 13.29
CA LEU A 228 -10.96 -12.17 12.48
C LEU A 228 -9.71 -12.24 13.37
N ILE A 229 -9.73 -11.58 14.54
CA ILE A 229 -8.65 -11.68 15.53
C ILE A 229 -8.48 -13.13 15.99
N ASP A 230 -9.58 -13.86 16.20
CA ASP A 230 -9.52 -15.27 16.60
C ASP A 230 -8.87 -16.14 15.53
N LYS A 231 -9.19 -15.92 14.25
CA LYS A 231 -8.48 -16.58 13.13
C LYS A 231 -6.99 -16.21 13.10
N TRP A 232 -6.63 -14.94 13.33
CA TRP A 232 -5.24 -14.49 13.33
C TRP A 232 -4.38 -15.19 14.37
N LYS A 233 -4.94 -15.56 15.53
CA LYS A 233 -4.22 -16.33 16.59
C LYS A 233 -3.70 -17.68 16.11
N GLU A 234 -4.31 -18.25 15.06
CA GLU A 234 -3.89 -19.53 14.46
C GLU A 234 -2.62 -19.40 13.60
N PHE A 235 -2.29 -18.18 13.13
CA PHE A 235 -1.16 -17.96 12.23
C PHE A 235 0.16 -17.78 12.97
N LYS A 236 1.27 -17.98 12.24
CA LYS A 236 2.63 -17.82 12.76
C LYS A 236 2.88 -16.42 13.30
N LYS A 237 2.48 -15.41 12.54
CA LYS A 237 2.63 -13.99 12.87
C LYS A 237 1.67 -13.18 12.02
N ILE A 238 1.10 -12.15 12.60
CA ILE A 238 0.33 -11.12 11.90
C ILE A 238 1.15 -9.83 11.93
N GLN A 239 1.31 -9.21 10.77
CA GLN A 239 1.86 -7.87 10.61
C GLN A 239 0.76 -6.94 10.13
N LEU A 240 0.40 -5.97 10.95
CA LEU A 240 -0.58 -4.94 10.59
C LEU A 240 0.14 -3.63 10.30
N ASN A 241 0.03 -3.18 9.07
CA ASN A 241 0.43 -1.86 8.63
C ASN A 241 -0.81 -0.96 8.80
N CYS A 242 -0.89 -0.31 9.95
CA CYS A 242 -2.03 0.50 10.35
C CYS A 242 -1.96 1.85 9.65
N SER A 243 -2.92 2.10 8.76
CA SER A 243 -2.99 3.35 7.99
C SER A 243 -3.56 4.45 8.87
N ILE A 244 -2.71 5.18 9.57
CA ILE A 244 -3.02 6.31 10.45
C ILE A 244 -2.19 7.49 9.99
N ASP A 245 -2.82 8.61 9.64
CA ASP A 245 -2.15 9.77 9.05
C ASP A 245 -2.04 10.96 10.00
N ALA A 246 -2.88 11.03 11.03
CA ALA A 246 -2.85 12.08 12.05
C ALA A 246 -3.39 11.57 13.39
N TYR A 247 -3.41 12.42 14.39
CA TYR A 247 -4.06 12.19 15.67
C TYR A 247 -5.45 12.84 15.69
N GLY A 248 -6.41 12.21 16.35
CA GLY A 248 -7.73 12.79 16.63
C GLY A 248 -8.57 13.09 15.38
N ASP A 249 -9.30 14.19 15.48
CA ASP A 249 -10.23 14.62 14.43
C ASP A 249 -9.56 14.96 13.10
N LEU A 250 -8.27 15.30 13.12
CA LEU A 250 -7.52 15.51 11.88
C LEU A 250 -7.39 14.21 11.09
N ASP A 251 -7.26 13.04 11.74
CA ASP A 251 -7.31 11.76 11.02
C ASP A 251 -8.69 11.51 10.40
N ASN A 252 -9.77 11.82 11.14
CA ASN A 252 -11.15 11.74 10.64
C ASN A 252 -11.36 12.63 9.40
N TYR A 253 -10.80 13.84 9.40
CA TYR A 253 -10.85 14.75 8.27
C TYR A 253 -10.10 14.21 7.05
N ILE A 254 -8.90 13.70 7.24
CA ILE A 254 -8.06 13.15 6.16
C ILE A 254 -8.66 11.86 5.61
N ARG A 255 -9.09 10.97 6.50
CA ARG A 255 -9.51 9.59 6.17
C ARG A 255 -11.04 9.42 6.17
N PHE A 256 -11.78 10.44 5.80
CA PHE A 256 -13.23 10.51 5.83
C PHE A 256 -13.94 9.28 5.19
N PRO A 257 -15.03 8.78 5.80
CA PRO A 257 -15.60 9.08 7.11
C PRO A 257 -15.12 8.11 8.21
N SER A 258 -13.89 8.28 8.69
CA SER A 258 -13.36 7.50 9.81
C SER A 258 -13.90 8.00 11.16
N ASP A 259 -13.64 7.20 12.19
CA ASP A 259 -13.93 7.49 13.59
C ASP A 259 -12.66 7.21 14.38
N TRP A 260 -12.00 8.26 14.86
CA TRP A 260 -10.73 8.18 15.56
C TRP A 260 -10.82 7.33 16.84
N GLU A 261 -11.86 7.50 17.63
CA GLU A 261 -12.03 6.75 18.87
C GLU A 261 -12.01 5.24 18.61
N LYS A 262 -12.69 4.82 17.56
CA LYS A 262 -12.71 3.41 17.13
C LYS A 262 -11.38 2.94 16.61
N ILE A 263 -10.67 3.77 15.86
CA ILE A 263 -9.33 3.44 15.34
C ILE A 263 -8.35 3.27 16.52
N ALA A 264 -8.35 4.20 17.47
CA ALA A 264 -7.50 4.16 18.65
C ALA A 264 -7.81 2.94 19.53
N GLU A 265 -9.10 2.63 19.76
CA GLU A 265 -9.54 1.44 20.48
C GLU A 265 -9.05 0.15 19.81
N ASN A 266 -9.27 0.02 18.50
CA ASN A 266 -8.83 -1.15 17.74
C ASN A 266 -7.31 -1.28 17.75
N PHE A 267 -6.57 -0.17 17.63
CA PHE A 267 -5.12 -0.17 17.72
C PHE A 267 -4.65 -0.68 19.09
N ASP A 268 -5.20 -0.14 20.17
CA ASP A 268 -4.88 -0.56 21.54
C ASP A 268 -5.17 -2.05 21.78
N ILE A 269 -6.33 -2.56 21.34
CA ILE A 269 -6.67 -3.98 21.42
C ILE A 269 -5.62 -4.83 20.70
N LEU A 270 -5.23 -4.43 19.49
CA LEU A 270 -4.35 -5.22 18.64
C LEU A 270 -2.91 -5.26 19.16
N THR A 271 -2.43 -4.20 19.83
CA THR A 271 -1.11 -4.19 20.48
C THR A 271 -0.98 -5.25 21.58
N LYS A 272 -2.10 -5.69 22.17
CA LYS A 272 -2.16 -6.68 23.25
C LYS A 272 -2.27 -8.13 22.75
N VAL A 273 -2.44 -8.36 21.45
CA VAL A 273 -2.55 -9.71 20.87
C VAL A 273 -1.16 -10.29 20.59
N LYS A 274 -0.81 -11.37 21.27
CA LYS A 274 0.55 -11.94 21.36
C LYS A 274 1.29 -12.11 20.02
N ASN A 275 0.62 -12.58 18.96
CA ASN A 275 1.25 -12.86 17.66
C ASN A 275 0.99 -11.75 16.62
N VAL A 276 0.40 -10.63 17.04
CA VAL A 276 0.14 -9.46 16.21
C VAL A 276 1.23 -8.41 16.45
N ASN A 277 1.83 -7.93 15.38
CA ASN A 277 2.73 -6.78 15.38
C ASN A 277 2.03 -5.64 14.64
N VAL A 278 1.87 -4.50 15.30
CA VAL A 278 1.30 -3.30 14.71
C VAL A 278 2.42 -2.31 14.36
N GLU A 279 2.28 -1.67 13.21
CA GLU A 279 3.16 -0.59 12.76
C GLU A 279 2.27 0.50 12.16
N ILE A 280 2.57 1.76 12.44
CA ILE A 280 1.86 2.89 11.87
C ILE A 280 2.46 3.19 10.50
N HIS A 281 1.62 3.27 9.48
CA HIS A 281 1.98 3.68 8.12
C HIS A 281 1.30 5.00 7.81
N CYS A 282 2.02 6.10 8.06
CA CYS A 282 1.56 7.46 7.85
C CYS A 282 1.93 7.94 6.43
N THR A 283 0.96 8.45 5.71
CA THR A 283 1.16 9.15 4.44
C THR A 283 1.33 10.64 4.70
N VAL A 284 2.59 11.09 4.72
CA VAL A 284 2.94 12.49 4.98
C VAL A 284 2.55 13.35 3.78
N GLN A 285 1.71 14.36 4.03
CA GLN A 285 1.07 15.18 3.01
C GLN A 285 0.69 16.57 3.56
N MET A 286 0.14 17.44 2.70
CA MET A 286 -0.26 18.79 3.07
C MET A 286 -1.13 18.84 4.34
N TYR A 287 -2.09 17.94 4.48
CA TYR A 287 -3.07 18.00 5.57
C TYR A 287 -2.50 17.68 6.97
N ASN A 288 -1.46 16.83 7.06
CA ASN A 288 -0.97 16.35 8.36
C ASN A 288 0.41 16.86 8.76
N ILE A 289 1.19 17.42 7.83
CA ILE A 289 2.61 17.73 8.11
C ILE A 289 2.79 18.76 9.24
N LEU A 290 1.86 19.72 9.39
CA LEU A 290 1.90 20.73 10.44
C LEU A 290 1.63 20.12 11.84
N TYR A 291 0.90 19.02 11.91
CA TYR A 291 0.49 18.34 13.14
C TYR A 291 1.04 16.91 13.25
N LEU A 292 2.08 16.60 12.46
CA LEU A 292 2.70 15.27 12.47
C LEU A 292 3.30 14.91 13.84
N TYR A 293 3.70 15.91 14.61
CA TYR A 293 4.23 15.73 15.95
C TYR A 293 3.19 15.13 16.92
N GLU A 294 1.90 15.45 16.78
CA GLU A 294 0.83 14.89 17.63
C GLU A 294 0.67 13.38 17.42
N LEU A 295 0.74 12.93 16.14
CA LEU A 295 0.75 11.50 15.84
C LEU A 295 1.96 10.79 16.44
N ILE A 296 3.14 11.44 16.37
CA ILE A 296 4.36 10.91 16.98
C ILE A 296 4.17 10.75 18.47
N GLU A 297 3.72 11.80 19.16
CA GLU A 297 3.50 11.79 20.62
C GLU A 297 2.47 10.75 21.06
N TRP A 298 1.35 10.64 20.33
CA TRP A 298 0.35 9.61 20.60
C TRP A 298 0.90 8.19 20.45
N ALA A 299 1.81 7.98 19.49
CA ALA A 299 2.39 6.66 19.22
C ALA A 299 3.50 6.25 20.18
N LEU A 300 4.19 7.20 20.85
CA LEU A 300 5.33 6.92 21.75
C LEU A 300 5.05 5.87 22.83
N PRO A 301 3.92 5.90 23.56
CA PRO A 301 3.63 4.91 24.62
C PRO A 301 3.51 3.47 24.11
N TYR A 302 3.17 3.28 22.84
CA TYR A 302 2.99 1.96 22.24
C TYR A 302 4.32 1.31 21.81
N ASN A 303 5.42 2.07 21.77
CA ASN A 303 6.73 1.60 21.32
C ASN A 303 6.65 0.86 19.96
N CYS A 304 5.76 1.31 19.08
CA CYS A 304 5.59 0.77 17.74
C CYS A 304 6.37 1.59 16.71
N LYS A 305 6.71 0.99 15.57
CA LYS A 305 7.36 1.70 14.48
C LYS A 305 6.36 2.57 13.73
N ILE A 306 6.80 3.78 13.37
CA ILE A 306 6.09 4.66 12.44
C ILE A 306 6.86 4.68 11.12
N TYR A 307 6.18 4.30 10.04
CA TYR A 307 6.71 4.42 8.68
C TYR A 307 6.10 5.66 8.01
N PHE A 308 6.93 6.64 7.74
CA PHE A 308 6.55 7.84 7.01
C PHE A 308 6.74 7.64 5.52
N ASN A 309 5.67 7.74 4.76
CA ASN A 309 5.66 7.65 3.30
C ASN A 309 5.22 9.01 2.74
N ILE A 310 6.13 9.74 2.08
CA ILE A 310 5.79 11.04 1.52
C ILE A 310 4.88 10.85 0.31
N LEU A 311 3.74 11.55 0.28
CA LEU A 311 2.78 11.53 -0.81
C LEU A 311 3.35 12.25 -2.04
N ASN A 312 3.47 11.54 -3.15
CA ASN A 312 3.95 12.11 -4.42
C ASN A 312 2.80 12.44 -5.39
N HIS A 313 1.71 11.70 -5.31
CA HIS A 313 0.54 11.90 -6.15
C HIS A 313 -0.76 11.78 -5.32
N PRO A 314 -1.70 12.71 -5.53
CA PRO A 314 -1.62 13.87 -6.41
C PRO A 314 -0.58 14.90 -5.92
N ASN A 315 0.13 15.54 -6.84
CA ASN A 315 1.31 16.36 -6.51
C ASN A 315 0.98 17.67 -5.77
N TYR A 316 -0.25 18.15 -5.86
CA TYR A 316 -0.73 19.31 -5.11
C TYR A 316 -1.00 19.02 -3.62
N LEU A 317 -0.99 17.74 -3.22
CA LEU A 317 -1.02 17.33 -1.81
C LEU A 317 0.39 17.03 -1.25
N ASN A 318 1.44 17.20 -2.05
CA ASN A 318 2.82 16.97 -1.61
C ASN A 318 3.30 18.11 -0.69
N ILE A 319 4.07 17.79 0.33
CA ILE A 319 4.56 18.76 1.35
C ILE A 319 5.47 19.87 0.77
N ARG A 320 6.04 19.68 -0.44
CA ARG A 320 6.79 20.73 -1.16
C ARG A 320 5.91 21.91 -1.57
N VAL A 321 4.59 21.74 -1.59
CA VAL A 321 3.60 22.76 -1.96
C VAL A 321 3.39 23.81 -0.87
N LEU A 322 3.76 23.51 0.39
CA LEU A 322 3.61 24.44 1.50
C LEU A 322 4.28 25.80 1.22
N PRO A 323 3.62 26.93 1.56
CA PRO A 323 4.25 28.24 1.65
C PRO A 323 5.45 28.25 2.60
N LYS A 324 6.42 29.12 2.33
CA LYS A 324 7.68 29.17 3.09
C LYS A 324 7.47 29.28 4.60
N HIS A 325 6.62 30.20 5.05
CA HIS A 325 6.35 30.40 6.49
C HIS A 325 5.77 29.15 7.16
N LEU A 326 4.95 28.35 6.43
CA LEU A 326 4.43 27.08 6.97
C LEU A 326 5.52 25.99 6.97
N LYS A 327 6.44 25.97 6.00
CA LYS A 327 7.62 25.08 6.04
C LYS A 327 8.49 25.38 7.26
N GLU A 328 8.71 26.65 7.59
CA GLU A 328 9.46 27.11 8.76
C GLU A 328 8.75 26.65 10.06
N LEU A 329 7.42 26.74 10.11
CA LEU A 329 6.64 26.27 11.26
C LEU A 329 6.72 24.73 11.41
N VAL A 330 6.64 23.98 10.32
CA VAL A 330 6.84 22.52 10.33
C VAL A 330 8.21 22.16 10.90
N GLU A 331 9.28 22.80 10.40
CA GLU A 331 10.64 22.57 10.88
C GLU A 331 10.76 22.81 12.38
N LYS A 332 10.23 23.94 12.87
CA LYS A 332 10.18 24.26 14.31
C LYS A 332 9.44 23.17 15.12
N ARG A 333 8.27 22.73 14.66
CA ARG A 333 7.45 21.71 15.36
C ARG A 333 8.10 20.34 15.38
N LEU A 334 8.82 19.97 14.31
CA LEU A 334 9.48 18.68 14.19
C LEU A 334 10.90 18.63 14.77
N GLN A 335 11.48 19.76 15.15
CA GLN A 335 12.82 19.85 15.73
C GLN A 335 13.04 18.87 16.90
N PRO A 336 12.12 18.68 17.87
CA PRO A 336 12.30 17.74 18.97
C PRO A 336 12.40 16.28 18.53
N TYR A 337 11.91 15.94 17.35
CA TYR A 337 11.75 14.57 16.85
C TYR A 337 12.78 14.17 15.77
N LEU A 338 13.82 14.99 15.53
CA LEU A 338 14.89 14.71 14.56
C LEU A 338 15.68 13.44 14.85
N HIS A 339 15.66 12.98 16.10
CA HIS A 339 16.29 11.71 16.50
C HIS A 339 15.52 10.48 16.01
N LEU A 340 14.27 10.63 15.55
CA LEU A 340 13.47 9.53 15.01
C LEU A 340 13.83 9.27 13.55
N GLU A 341 13.83 7.98 13.19
CA GLU A 341 14.11 7.55 11.81
C GLU A 341 13.23 8.31 10.79
N LYS A 342 13.86 8.91 9.79
CA LYS A 342 13.24 9.62 8.65
C LYS A 342 12.66 11.01 8.91
N VAL A 343 12.53 11.51 10.13
CA VAL A 343 11.99 12.86 10.37
C VAL A 343 12.86 13.94 9.73
N ASP A 344 14.18 13.87 9.89
CA ASP A 344 15.14 14.75 9.21
C ASP A 344 15.01 14.66 7.68
N GLY A 345 14.81 13.45 7.15
CA GLY A 345 14.57 13.22 5.73
C GLY A 345 13.30 13.87 5.19
N ILE A 346 12.22 13.94 6.00
CA ILE A 346 10.97 14.65 5.64
C ILE A 346 11.25 16.15 5.48
N ILE A 347 11.96 16.76 6.44
CA ILE A 347 12.29 18.19 6.40
C ILE A 347 13.17 18.48 5.18
N LYS A 348 14.23 17.70 4.96
CA LYS A 348 15.11 17.86 3.79
C LYS A 348 14.33 17.71 2.48
N TYR A 349 13.43 16.76 2.38
CA TYR A 349 12.57 16.55 1.21
C TYR A 349 11.66 17.77 0.97
N MET A 350 11.04 18.30 2.03
CA MET A 350 10.14 19.45 1.95
C MET A 350 10.84 20.70 1.40
N TRP A 351 12.11 20.90 1.75
CA TRP A 351 12.91 22.05 1.30
C TRP A 351 13.65 21.83 -0.03
N ALA A 352 13.76 20.58 -0.51
CA ALA A 352 14.56 20.25 -1.69
C ALA A 352 14.06 20.93 -2.98
N GLU A 353 12.77 21.19 -3.06
CA GLU A 353 12.14 21.91 -4.18
C GLU A 353 10.99 22.79 -3.68
N ASP A 354 10.67 23.83 -4.43
CA ASP A 354 9.51 24.69 -4.16
C ASP A 354 8.41 24.44 -5.21
N TRP A 355 7.29 23.86 -4.75
CA TRP A 355 6.10 23.63 -5.57
C TRP A 355 4.93 24.53 -5.15
N ASN A 356 5.19 25.67 -4.53
CA ASN A 356 4.17 26.59 -4.03
C ASN A 356 3.19 27.07 -5.14
N ASN A 357 3.61 27.04 -6.40
CA ASN A 357 2.72 27.30 -7.54
C ASN A 357 1.52 26.35 -7.61
N LYS A 358 1.54 25.22 -6.92
CA LYS A 358 0.42 24.26 -6.81
C LYS A 358 -0.49 24.53 -5.61
N TYR A 359 -0.19 25.49 -4.75
CA TYR A 359 -0.96 25.80 -3.55
C TYR A 359 -2.41 26.19 -3.88
N ASN A 360 -2.64 26.91 -4.99
CA ASN A 360 -3.99 27.23 -5.45
C ASN A 360 -4.79 25.97 -5.86
N LYS A 361 -4.15 24.98 -6.49
CA LYS A 361 -4.82 23.71 -6.82
C LYS A 361 -5.15 22.93 -5.54
N PHE A 362 -4.26 22.92 -4.55
CA PHE A 362 -4.54 22.36 -3.22
C PHE A 362 -5.78 23.01 -2.59
N LYS A 363 -5.88 24.35 -2.61
CA LYS A 363 -7.05 25.07 -2.07
C LYS A 363 -8.32 24.69 -2.79
N GLN A 364 -8.34 24.68 -4.13
CA GLN A 364 -9.49 24.29 -4.92
C GLN A 364 -9.95 22.86 -4.63
N TYR A 365 -9.00 21.92 -4.58
CA TYR A 365 -9.25 20.52 -4.26
C TYR A 365 -9.87 20.37 -2.87
N THR A 366 -9.28 21.03 -1.87
CA THR A 366 -9.73 21.00 -0.49
C THR A 366 -11.13 21.57 -0.35
N LYS A 367 -11.39 22.75 -0.95
CA LYS A 367 -12.69 23.41 -0.90
C LYS A 367 -13.80 22.56 -1.53
N ALA A 368 -13.54 21.96 -2.68
CA ALA A 368 -14.52 21.08 -3.35
C ALA A 368 -14.92 19.88 -2.47
N LEU A 369 -13.94 19.27 -1.78
CA LEU A 369 -14.21 18.16 -0.86
C LEU A 369 -14.87 18.64 0.44
N ASP A 370 -14.50 19.79 0.98
CA ASP A 370 -15.10 20.35 2.19
C ASP A 370 -16.57 20.68 1.97
N GLU A 371 -16.91 21.30 0.84
CA GLU A 371 -18.29 21.57 0.45
C GLU A 371 -19.12 20.28 0.34
N SER A 372 -18.58 19.26 -0.35
CA SER A 372 -19.27 17.96 -0.51
C SER A 372 -19.45 17.22 0.80
N ARG A 373 -18.49 17.32 1.71
CA ARG A 373 -18.43 16.56 2.97
C ARG A 373 -18.93 17.35 4.17
N LYS A 374 -19.30 18.62 3.99
CA LYS A 374 -19.70 19.57 5.04
C LYS A 374 -18.63 19.70 6.13
N GLN A 375 -17.40 19.87 5.70
CA GLN A 375 -16.23 20.07 6.54
C GLN A 375 -15.56 21.41 6.23
N ASN A 376 -14.66 21.87 7.09
CA ASN A 376 -13.84 23.04 6.85
C ASN A 376 -12.42 22.73 7.33
N ILE A 377 -11.43 22.86 6.47
CA ILE A 377 -10.02 22.58 6.82
C ILE A 377 -9.54 23.41 8.00
N LEU A 378 -10.04 24.65 8.16
CA LEU A 378 -9.61 25.55 9.23
C LEU A 378 -10.05 25.07 10.63
N ASP A 379 -11.03 24.18 10.73
CA ASP A 379 -11.41 23.54 12.00
C ASP A 379 -10.36 22.53 12.47
N TYR A 380 -9.43 22.14 11.61
CA TYR A 380 -8.40 21.10 11.84
C TYR A 380 -6.96 21.61 11.68
N VAL A 381 -6.74 22.57 10.78
CA VAL A 381 -5.43 23.15 10.48
C VAL A 381 -5.62 24.66 10.30
N GLU A 382 -5.60 25.39 11.41
CA GLU A 382 -5.90 26.82 11.44
C GLU A 382 -4.88 27.70 10.71
N GLU A 383 -3.66 27.18 10.49
CA GLU A 383 -2.57 27.93 9.87
C GLU A 383 -2.69 28.05 8.35
N PHE A 384 -3.64 27.37 7.71
CA PHE A 384 -3.77 27.47 6.25
C PHE A 384 -4.37 28.81 5.83
N ASP A 385 -3.58 29.59 5.09
CA ASP A 385 -3.96 30.87 4.55
C ASP A 385 -4.88 30.77 3.32
N GLY A 386 -5.86 31.66 3.24
CA GLY A 386 -6.68 31.84 2.03
C GLY A 386 -7.75 30.77 1.81
N PHE A 387 -8.20 30.11 2.88
CA PHE A 387 -9.40 29.27 2.91
C PHE A 387 -10.63 30.02 3.44
N GLN A 388 -10.47 31.31 3.77
CA GLN A 388 -11.55 32.17 4.21
C GLN A 388 -12.53 32.50 3.10
#